data_a14dceed9d72ff0322ae15d3f8663ecc
#
_entry.id   a14dceed9d72ff0322ae15d3f8663ecc
#
_cell.length_a   1.000
_cell.length_b   1.000
_cell.length_c   1.000
_cell.angle_alpha   90.00
_cell.angle_beta   90.00
_cell.angle_gamma   90.00
#
_symmetry.space_group_name_H-M   'P 1'
#
loop_
_entity.id
_entity.type
_entity.pdbx_description
1 polymer ?
#
loop_
_entity_poly.entity_id
_entity_poly.type
_entity_poly.pdbx_seq_one_letter_code
_entity_poly.pdbx_strand_id
1 'polypeptide(L)'
;TLQVQNIVPVNENCTIPNVRNNYTVTDKADGARKLLYIAPSGRIYFIDTNMNVQFTGAQCGNEKLFNTLLDGEHILQDKSGRFINLFAAFDVYYIAGKDVRALHFVPPSAEVSAMKFRLPLLVDVVTNLNARSVVRGAATGPVRIEYKKFKYTGHDQSIFQCCATLMSQIDSNSFEYNTDGIIFTPADAPVGGEVGGEVAGPKNKITWPLSFKWK
;
A
#
# COMPACT_ATOMS: atom_id res chain seq x y z
N THR A 1 16.39 4.56 2.38
CA THR A 1 16.27 5.99 2.74
C THR A 1 16.46 6.83 1.50
N LEU A 2 15.69 7.91 1.35
CA LEU A 2 15.83 8.88 0.27
C LEU A 2 17.15 9.64 0.45
N GLN A 3 17.89 9.82 -0.64
CA GLN A 3 19.16 10.54 -0.68
C GLN A 3 19.09 11.72 -1.66
N VAL A 4 20.01 12.67 -1.57
CA VAL A 4 20.04 13.86 -2.44
C VAL A 4 20.07 13.47 -3.91
N GLN A 5 20.84 12.46 -4.29
CA GLN A 5 20.91 11.96 -5.67
C GLN A 5 19.58 11.45 -6.23
N ASN A 6 18.63 11.07 -5.36
CA ASN A 6 17.31 10.59 -5.78
C ASN A 6 16.31 11.73 -6.01
N ILE A 7 16.67 12.99 -5.75
CA ILE A 7 15.79 14.16 -5.84
C ILE A 7 16.32 15.32 -6.69
N VAL A 8 17.63 15.35 -6.96
CA VAL A 8 18.22 16.39 -7.82
C VAL A 8 17.77 16.22 -9.29
N PRO A 9 17.75 17.28 -10.09
CA PRO A 9 17.53 17.16 -11.53
C PRO A 9 18.55 16.21 -12.16
N VAL A 10 18.07 15.31 -13.01
CA VAL A 10 18.90 14.31 -13.68
C VAL A 10 19.16 14.70 -15.13
N ASN A 11 20.35 14.39 -15.62
CA ASN A 11 20.66 14.41 -17.05
C ASN A 11 20.10 13.14 -17.70
N GLU A 12 19.87 13.15 -18.99
CA GLU A 12 19.30 12.04 -19.77
C GLU A 12 20.07 10.71 -19.62
N ASN A 13 21.32 10.74 -19.16
CA ASN A 13 22.19 9.57 -18.99
C ASN A 13 22.26 9.05 -17.54
N CYS A 14 21.43 9.57 -16.61
CA CYS A 14 21.48 9.15 -15.22
C CYS A 14 20.67 7.87 -15.00
N THR A 15 21.34 6.79 -14.58
CA THR A 15 20.74 5.48 -14.25
C THR A 15 20.30 5.36 -12.80
N ILE A 16 20.54 6.39 -11.96
CA ILE A 16 20.17 6.38 -10.56
C ILE A 16 18.66 6.61 -10.42
N PRO A 17 17.92 5.75 -9.68
CA PRO A 17 16.50 5.94 -9.45
C PRO A 17 16.23 7.31 -8.83
N ASN A 18 15.31 8.07 -9.44
CA ASN A 18 14.99 9.42 -9.03
C ASN A 18 13.47 9.62 -8.91
N VAL A 19 13.03 10.19 -7.80
CA VAL A 19 11.60 10.36 -7.51
C VAL A 19 10.87 11.31 -8.46
N ARG A 20 11.61 12.09 -9.27
CA ARG A 20 11.03 12.93 -10.32
C ARG A 20 10.42 12.13 -11.46
N ASN A 21 10.84 10.85 -11.60
CA ASN A 21 10.48 10.00 -12.73
C ASN A 21 9.58 8.85 -12.25
N ASN A 22 8.30 8.91 -12.60
CA ASN A 22 7.32 7.84 -12.39
C ASN A 22 7.24 7.31 -10.93
N TYR A 23 7.10 8.23 -9.98
CA TYR A 23 6.89 7.87 -8.57
C TYR A 23 5.54 8.33 -8.05
N THR A 24 5.03 7.57 -7.09
CA THR A 24 3.92 7.94 -6.23
C THR A 24 4.45 8.30 -4.85
N VAL A 25 3.67 9.06 -4.07
CA VAL A 25 3.99 9.38 -2.68
C VAL A 25 2.77 9.17 -1.78
N THR A 26 3.00 8.62 -0.59
CA THR A 26 2.01 8.45 0.47
C THR A 26 2.61 8.77 1.84
N ASP A 27 1.77 8.99 2.84
CA ASP A 27 2.21 9.14 4.23
C ASP A 27 2.93 7.89 4.72
N LYS A 28 3.87 8.05 5.64
CA LYS A 28 4.49 6.96 6.35
C LYS A 28 3.79 6.77 7.71
N ALA A 29 2.79 5.88 7.73
CA ALA A 29 2.12 5.51 8.96
C ALA A 29 3.10 4.86 9.95
N ASP A 30 2.93 5.15 11.23
CA ASP A 30 3.68 4.52 12.32
C ASP A 30 2.88 3.32 12.85
N GLY A 31 3.25 2.14 12.41
CA GLY A 31 2.60 0.88 12.74
C GLY A 31 3.51 -0.32 12.54
N ALA A 32 2.93 -1.47 12.40
CA ALA A 32 3.61 -2.73 12.11
C ALA A 32 3.22 -3.26 10.73
N ARG A 33 4.20 -3.44 9.83
CA ARG A 33 3.93 -4.05 8.52
C ARG A 33 3.42 -5.47 8.70
N LYS A 34 2.28 -5.77 8.06
CA LYS A 34 1.69 -7.11 7.99
C LYS A 34 1.14 -7.38 6.60
N LEU A 35 1.08 -8.65 6.25
CA LEU A 35 0.23 -9.10 5.16
C LEU A 35 -1.16 -9.42 5.71
N LEU A 36 -2.20 -9.12 4.93
CA LEU A 36 -3.57 -9.53 5.20
C LEU A 36 -3.96 -10.61 4.18
N TYR A 37 -4.31 -11.79 4.68
CA TYR A 37 -4.71 -12.92 3.85
C TYR A 37 -6.18 -13.27 4.06
N ILE A 38 -6.93 -13.31 2.96
CA ILE A 38 -8.30 -13.81 2.91
C ILE A 38 -8.24 -15.28 2.49
N ALA A 39 -8.49 -16.17 3.42
CA ALA A 39 -8.42 -17.62 3.19
C ALA A 39 -9.59 -18.13 2.33
N PRO A 40 -9.53 -19.38 1.80
CA PRO A 40 -10.64 -20.01 1.07
C PRO A 40 -11.93 -20.14 1.89
N SER A 41 -11.83 -20.09 3.21
CA SER A 41 -12.98 -20.08 4.13
C SER A 41 -13.60 -18.69 4.31
N GLY A 42 -13.02 -17.66 3.69
CA GLY A 42 -13.36 -16.26 3.92
C GLY A 42 -12.75 -15.66 5.18
N ARG A 43 -12.17 -16.45 6.09
CA ARG A 43 -11.51 -15.93 7.30
C ARG A 43 -10.31 -15.07 6.95
N ILE A 44 -10.14 -13.97 7.69
CA ILE A 44 -9.09 -12.97 7.46
C ILE A 44 -7.99 -13.15 8.50
N TYR A 45 -6.74 -13.28 8.03
CA TYR A 45 -5.56 -13.46 8.84
C TYR A 45 -4.55 -12.36 8.63
N PHE A 46 -3.82 -12.00 9.68
CA PHE A 46 -2.58 -11.24 9.58
C PHE A 46 -1.38 -12.17 9.57
N ILE A 47 -0.37 -11.82 8.78
CA ILE A 47 0.93 -12.50 8.74
C ILE A 47 1.99 -11.41 8.96
N ASP A 48 2.78 -11.55 10.01
CA ASP A 48 3.83 -10.58 10.32
C ASP A 48 5.14 -10.89 9.55
N THR A 49 6.16 -10.05 9.74
CA THR A 49 7.47 -10.19 9.09
C THR A 49 8.25 -11.44 9.55
N ASN A 50 7.87 -12.05 10.67
CA ASN A 50 8.42 -13.29 11.19
C ASN A 50 7.60 -14.53 10.77
N MET A 51 6.62 -14.34 9.86
CA MET A 51 5.71 -15.39 9.39
C MET A 51 4.76 -15.93 10.48
N ASN A 52 4.57 -15.21 11.58
CA ASN A 52 3.51 -15.55 12.53
C ASN A 52 2.15 -15.22 11.95
N VAL A 53 1.22 -16.17 12.03
CA VAL A 53 -0.13 -16.06 11.51
C VAL A 53 -1.11 -15.83 12.65
N GLN A 54 -1.90 -14.77 12.57
CA GLN A 54 -2.90 -14.39 13.56
C GLN A 54 -4.27 -14.26 12.91
N PHE A 55 -5.26 -14.96 13.44
CA PHE A 55 -6.65 -14.77 13.05
C PHE A 55 -7.17 -13.41 13.56
N THR A 56 -7.76 -12.60 12.68
CA THR A 56 -8.24 -11.26 13.02
C THR A 56 -9.61 -11.24 13.71
N GLY A 57 -10.34 -12.35 13.70
CA GLY A 57 -11.74 -12.40 14.12
C GLY A 57 -12.73 -11.90 13.05
N ALA A 58 -12.22 -11.53 11.87
CA ALA A 58 -13.01 -11.06 10.73
C ALA A 58 -13.16 -12.11 9.65
N GLN A 59 -14.25 -11.98 8.90
CA GLN A 59 -14.56 -12.78 7.73
C GLN A 59 -14.94 -11.89 6.55
N CYS A 60 -14.44 -12.20 5.36
CA CYS A 60 -14.80 -11.59 4.10
C CYS A 60 -16.20 -12.06 3.68
N GLY A 61 -17.09 -11.13 3.38
CA GLY A 61 -18.44 -11.42 2.88
C GLY A 61 -18.53 -11.60 1.36
N ASN A 62 -17.41 -11.45 0.64
CA ASN A 62 -17.36 -11.55 -0.80
C ASN A 62 -16.49 -12.74 -1.23
N GLU A 63 -17.11 -13.83 -1.66
CA GLU A 63 -16.43 -15.07 -2.05
C GLU A 63 -15.48 -14.89 -3.24
N LYS A 64 -15.72 -13.89 -4.10
CA LYS A 64 -14.83 -13.58 -5.22
C LYS A 64 -13.46 -13.08 -4.81
N LEU A 65 -13.30 -12.72 -3.53
CA LEU A 65 -12.04 -12.23 -2.96
C LEU A 65 -11.33 -13.26 -2.08
N PHE A 66 -11.80 -14.51 -2.03
CA PHE A 66 -11.08 -15.58 -1.34
C PHE A 66 -9.74 -15.84 -2.02
N ASN A 67 -8.72 -16.25 -1.26
CA ASN A 67 -7.33 -16.37 -1.72
C ASN A 67 -6.71 -15.03 -2.19
N THR A 68 -7.02 -13.95 -1.50
CA THR A 68 -6.44 -12.62 -1.76
C THR A 68 -5.40 -12.28 -0.69
N LEU A 69 -4.30 -11.66 -1.11
CA LEU A 69 -3.19 -11.25 -0.25
C LEU A 69 -2.87 -9.77 -0.47
N LEU A 70 -3.00 -9.00 0.59
CA LEU A 70 -2.68 -7.57 0.63
C LEU A 70 -1.44 -7.30 1.49
N ASP A 71 -0.70 -6.23 1.17
CA ASP A 71 0.38 -5.68 2.00
C ASP A 71 -0.09 -4.37 2.64
N GLY A 72 0.21 -4.17 3.92
CA GLY A 72 -0.27 -2.99 4.62
C GLY A 72 0.42 -2.73 5.95
N GLU A 73 0.02 -1.63 6.56
CA GLU A 73 0.45 -1.22 7.89
C GLU A 73 -0.68 -1.47 8.89
N HIS A 74 -0.39 -2.24 9.95
CA HIS A 74 -1.31 -2.49 11.03
C HIS A 74 -1.08 -1.47 12.14
N ILE A 75 -2.08 -0.65 12.39
CA ILE A 75 -2.06 0.48 13.31
C ILE A 75 -3.03 0.18 14.44
N LEU A 76 -2.51 0.02 15.65
CA LEU A 76 -3.33 -0.36 16.80
C LEU A 76 -4.03 0.83 17.44
N GLN A 77 -3.37 1.99 17.46
CA GLN A 77 -3.84 3.16 18.20
C GLN A 77 -3.83 4.41 17.32
N ASP A 78 -4.79 5.30 17.59
CA ASP A 78 -4.78 6.64 17.03
C ASP A 78 -3.77 7.55 17.76
N LYS A 79 -3.69 8.83 17.35
CA LYS A 79 -2.80 9.83 17.94
C LYS A 79 -3.06 10.10 19.42
N SER A 80 -4.26 9.81 19.91
CA SER A 80 -4.64 9.96 21.32
C SER A 80 -4.42 8.70 22.16
N GLY A 81 -3.92 7.63 21.56
CA GLY A 81 -3.72 6.33 22.20
C GLY A 81 -4.99 5.46 22.25
N ARG A 82 -6.06 5.88 21.60
CA ARG A 82 -7.30 5.10 21.56
C ARG A 82 -7.13 3.93 20.56
N PHE A 83 -7.61 2.75 20.96
CA PHE A 83 -7.56 1.55 20.11
C PHE A 83 -8.45 1.70 18.88
N ILE A 84 -7.86 1.59 17.68
CA ILE A 84 -8.56 1.68 16.40
C ILE A 84 -8.46 0.41 15.55
N ASN A 85 -7.44 -0.42 15.77
CA ASN A 85 -7.20 -1.68 15.07
C ASN A 85 -7.38 -1.56 13.55
N LEU A 86 -6.65 -0.63 12.94
CA LEU A 86 -6.71 -0.30 11.53
C LEU A 86 -5.65 -1.06 10.74
N PHE A 87 -6.04 -1.73 9.66
CA PHE A 87 -5.13 -2.20 8.62
C PHE A 87 -5.20 -1.24 7.43
N ALA A 88 -4.14 -0.47 7.21
CA ALA A 88 -4.00 0.47 6.11
C ALA A 88 -3.25 -0.22 4.95
N ALA A 89 -4.01 -0.79 4.02
CA ALA A 89 -3.47 -1.50 2.86
C ALA A 89 -2.79 -0.53 1.89
N PHE A 90 -1.59 -0.87 1.41
CA PHE A 90 -0.83 -0.05 0.47
C PHE A 90 -0.40 -0.78 -0.80
N ASP A 91 -0.52 -2.11 -0.87
CA ASP A 91 -0.28 -2.89 -2.09
C ASP A 91 -1.12 -4.17 -2.11
N VAL A 92 -1.24 -4.80 -3.28
CA VAL A 92 -1.93 -6.07 -3.48
C VAL A 92 -1.00 -7.05 -4.21
N TYR A 93 -0.91 -8.27 -3.72
CA TYR A 93 -0.03 -9.30 -4.26
C TYR A 93 -0.77 -10.40 -5.00
N TYR A 94 -1.90 -10.86 -4.45
CA TYR A 94 -2.76 -11.87 -5.05
C TYR A 94 -4.22 -11.45 -4.94
N ILE A 95 -5.01 -11.71 -5.98
CA ILE A 95 -6.47 -11.54 -6.00
C ILE A 95 -7.10 -12.83 -6.48
N ALA A 96 -7.93 -13.45 -5.65
CA ALA A 96 -8.60 -14.71 -5.96
C ALA A 96 -7.63 -15.81 -6.47
N GLY A 97 -6.46 -15.90 -5.83
CA GLY A 97 -5.39 -16.82 -6.19
C GLY A 97 -4.52 -16.40 -7.39
N LYS A 98 -4.89 -15.34 -8.09
CA LYS A 98 -4.10 -14.82 -9.23
C LYS A 98 -2.99 -13.88 -8.73
N ASP A 99 -1.76 -14.14 -9.14
CA ASP A 99 -0.61 -13.29 -8.89
C ASP A 99 -0.71 -11.99 -9.71
N VAL A 100 -0.70 -10.84 -9.03
CA VAL A 100 -0.76 -9.51 -9.67
C VAL A 100 0.50 -8.68 -9.40
N ARG A 101 1.51 -9.25 -8.73
CA ARG A 101 2.75 -8.54 -8.34
C ARG A 101 3.55 -8.01 -9.52
N ALA A 102 3.45 -8.66 -10.68
CA ALA A 102 4.15 -8.22 -11.90
C ALA A 102 3.51 -6.99 -12.57
N LEU A 103 2.30 -6.62 -12.18
CA LEU A 103 1.63 -5.43 -12.72
C LEU A 103 2.31 -4.15 -12.23
N HIS A 104 2.25 -3.10 -13.03
CA HIS A 104 2.62 -1.75 -12.61
C HIS A 104 1.70 -1.25 -11.51
N PHE A 105 2.15 -0.25 -10.75
CA PHE A 105 1.42 0.20 -9.56
C PHE A 105 0.24 1.12 -9.92
N VAL A 106 0.47 2.15 -10.74
CA VAL A 106 -0.57 3.10 -11.16
C VAL A 106 -0.61 3.28 -12.67
N PRO A 107 -1.78 3.59 -13.26
CA PRO A 107 -1.90 3.86 -14.69
C PRO A 107 -1.15 5.13 -15.08
N PRO A 108 -0.50 5.16 -16.26
CA PRO A 108 0.23 6.32 -16.74
C PRO A 108 -0.69 7.48 -17.15
N SER A 109 -1.96 7.20 -17.45
CA SER A 109 -2.99 8.20 -17.76
C SER A 109 -4.39 7.67 -17.46
N ALA A 110 -5.37 8.57 -17.41
CA ALA A 110 -6.79 8.22 -17.18
C ALA A 110 -7.41 7.40 -18.34
N GLU A 111 -6.80 7.42 -19.52
CA GLU A 111 -7.30 6.70 -20.70
C GLU A 111 -6.98 5.20 -20.67
N VAL A 112 -6.04 4.79 -19.83
CA VAL A 112 -5.64 3.38 -19.69
C VAL A 112 -6.56 2.67 -18.70
N SER A 113 -6.98 1.44 -19.04
CA SER A 113 -7.82 0.63 -18.14
C SER A 113 -7.19 0.49 -16.75
N ALA A 114 -7.81 1.10 -15.76
CA ALA A 114 -7.31 1.15 -14.38
C ALA A 114 -7.15 -0.25 -13.75
N MET A 115 -8.01 -1.22 -14.11
CA MET A 115 -8.00 -2.59 -13.56
C MET A 115 -6.81 -3.45 -14.01
N LYS A 116 -5.84 -2.89 -14.72
CA LYS A 116 -4.56 -3.52 -15.07
C LYS A 116 -3.42 -3.08 -14.14
N PHE A 117 -3.70 -2.32 -13.08
CA PHE A 117 -2.71 -1.74 -12.19
C PHE A 117 -3.03 -2.06 -10.74
N ARG A 118 -1.98 -2.25 -9.91
CA ARG A 118 -2.14 -2.73 -8.54
C ARG A 118 -2.92 -1.78 -7.63
N LEU A 119 -2.69 -0.47 -7.71
CA LEU A 119 -3.39 0.48 -6.84
C LEU A 119 -4.90 0.52 -7.10
N PRO A 120 -5.41 0.64 -8.33
CA PRO A 120 -6.84 0.51 -8.61
C PRO A 120 -7.42 -0.85 -8.19
N LEU A 121 -6.68 -1.94 -8.41
CA LEU A 121 -7.09 -3.28 -7.96
C LEU A 121 -7.17 -3.36 -6.43
N LEU A 122 -6.22 -2.76 -5.70
CA LEU A 122 -6.26 -2.67 -4.24
C LEU A 122 -7.51 -1.92 -3.76
N VAL A 123 -7.80 -0.78 -4.37
CA VAL A 123 -9.00 0.03 -4.05
C VAL A 123 -10.26 -0.79 -4.27
N ASP A 124 -10.38 -1.49 -5.38
CA ASP A 124 -11.53 -2.37 -5.69
C ASP A 124 -11.67 -3.50 -4.67
N VAL A 125 -10.59 -4.19 -4.34
CA VAL A 125 -10.59 -5.27 -3.33
C VAL A 125 -11.07 -4.74 -1.98
N VAL A 126 -10.48 -3.66 -1.47
CA VAL A 126 -10.82 -3.12 -0.14
C VAL A 126 -12.26 -2.61 -0.11
N THR A 127 -12.71 -1.94 -1.16
CA THR A 127 -14.07 -1.42 -1.27
C THR A 127 -15.13 -2.54 -1.27
N ASN A 128 -14.83 -3.67 -1.92
CA ASN A 128 -15.76 -4.78 -2.08
C ASN A 128 -15.54 -5.93 -1.07
N LEU A 129 -14.65 -5.77 -0.11
CA LEU A 129 -14.25 -6.83 0.83
C LEU A 129 -15.40 -7.23 1.77
N ASN A 130 -16.22 -6.27 2.20
CA ASN A 130 -17.37 -6.50 3.09
C ASN A 130 -16.97 -7.33 4.34
N ALA A 131 -15.95 -6.86 5.06
CA ALA A 131 -15.47 -7.53 6.27
C ALA A 131 -16.50 -7.47 7.39
N ARG A 132 -16.76 -8.63 8.03
CA ARG A 132 -17.70 -8.78 9.11
C ARG A 132 -17.04 -9.50 10.28
N SER A 133 -17.54 -9.27 11.51
CA SER A 133 -17.15 -10.09 12.65
C SER A 133 -17.67 -11.52 12.49
N VAL A 134 -16.86 -12.51 12.89
CA VAL A 134 -17.34 -13.90 13.05
C VAL A 134 -18.25 -14.05 14.26
N VAL A 135 -18.22 -13.09 15.19
CA VAL A 135 -19.12 -13.06 16.35
C VAL A 135 -20.47 -12.50 15.92
N ARG A 136 -21.51 -13.31 16.05
CA ARG A 136 -22.89 -12.89 15.71
C ARG A 136 -23.33 -11.74 16.62
N GLY A 137 -23.96 -10.73 16.02
CA GLY A 137 -24.50 -9.57 16.76
C GLY A 137 -23.45 -8.54 17.17
N ALA A 138 -22.18 -8.68 16.78
CA ALA A 138 -21.20 -7.64 17.01
C ALA A 138 -21.59 -6.36 16.25
N ALA A 139 -21.61 -5.23 16.94
CA ALA A 139 -21.96 -3.93 16.34
C ALA A 139 -20.90 -3.41 15.37
N THR A 140 -19.64 -3.81 15.56
CA THR A 140 -18.51 -3.38 14.75
C THR A 140 -17.64 -4.58 14.34
N GLY A 141 -16.95 -4.48 13.22
CA GLY A 141 -15.91 -5.45 12.84
C GLY A 141 -14.72 -5.40 13.80
N PRO A 142 -14.03 -6.53 14.03
CA PRO A 142 -12.89 -6.60 14.95
C PRO A 142 -11.65 -5.89 14.41
N VAL A 143 -11.58 -5.61 13.11
CA VAL A 143 -10.52 -4.90 12.42
C VAL A 143 -11.11 -3.99 11.36
N ARG A 144 -10.59 -2.78 11.26
CA ARG A 144 -10.90 -1.82 10.20
C ARG A 144 -9.91 -2.02 9.06
N ILE A 145 -10.38 -2.16 7.82
CA ILE A 145 -9.53 -2.37 6.66
C ILE A 145 -9.79 -1.22 5.68
N GLU A 146 -8.76 -0.42 5.44
CA GLU A 146 -8.79 0.73 4.56
C GLU A 146 -7.58 0.67 3.61
N TYR A 147 -7.64 1.36 2.48
CA TYR A 147 -6.49 1.52 1.60
C TYR A 147 -5.84 2.89 1.80
N LYS A 148 -4.53 2.95 1.65
CA LYS A 148 -3.78 4.22 1.69
C LYS A 148 -3.98 5.01 0.42
N LYS A 149 -4.11 6.33 0.58
CA LYS A 149 -4.20 7.26 -0.53
C LYS A 149 -2.80 7.59 -1.02
N PHE A 150 -2.60 7.44 -2.33
CA PHE A 150 -1.37 7.82 -3.00
C PHE A 150 -1.59 9.06 -3.86
N LYS A 151 -0.58 9.94 -3.87
CA LYS A 151 -0.49 11.06 -4.81
C LYS A 151 0.60 10.76 -5.82
N TYR A 152 0.39 11.09 -7.06
CA TYR A 152 1.35 10.90 -8.14
C TYR A 152 1.19 11.98 -9.20
N THR A 153 2.22 12.14 -10.03
CA THR A 153 2.24 13.14 -11.10
C THR A 153 1.11 12.89 -12.10
N GLY A 154 0.23 13.90 -12.26
CA GLY A 154 -0.72 14.02 -13.37
C GLY A 154 -0.24 15.09 -14.34
N HIS A 155 -1.05 15.42 -15.35
CA HIS A 155 -0.69 16.42 -16.37
C HIS A 155 -0.24 17.78 -15.81
N ASP A 156 -0.61 18.14 -14.58
CA ASP A 156 -0.40 19.48 -14.01
C ASP A 156 0.31 19.48 -12.64
N GLN A 157 0.73 18.34 -12.09
CA GLN A 157 1.37 18.30 -10.77
C GLN A 157 2.70 17.56 -10.80
N SER A 158 3.75 18.20 -10.28
CA SER A 158 5.02 17.53 -10.01
C SER A 158 4.94 16.69 -8.73
N ILE A 159 5.85 15.73 -8.58
CA ILE A 159 5.96 14.92 -7.35
C ILE A 159 6.19 15.81 -6.12
N PHE A 160 6.87 16.94 -6.25
CA PHE A 160 7.12 17.87 -5.14
C PHE A 160 5.86 18.62 -4.72
N GLN A 161 4.96 18.95 -5.64
CA GLN A 161 3.64 19.49 -5.30
C GLN A 161 2.78 18.46 -4.59
N CYS A 162 2.86 17.19 -5.01
CA CYS A 162 2.23 16.07 -4.29
C CYS A 162 2.76 15.95 -2.87
N CYS A 163 4.10 16.04 -2.68
CA CYS A 163 4.73 16.05 -1.36
C CYS A 163 4.27 17.24 -0.51
N ALA A 164 4.26 18.46 -1.07
CA ALA A 164 3.82 19.64 -0.33
C ALA A 164 2.38 19.52 0.16
N THR A 165 1.48 19.01 -0.68
CA THR A 165 0.09 18.75 -0.29
C THR A 165 0.00 17.72 0.82
N LEU A 166 0.78 16.64 0.72
CA LEU A 166 0.79 15.58 1.73
C LEU A 166 1.36 16.06 3.06
N MET A 167 2.46 16.83 3.02
CA MET A 167 3.05 17.43 4.22
C MET A 167 2.07 18.39 4.90
N SER A 168 1.36 19.23 4.13
CA SER A 168 0.30 20.07 4.68
C SER A 168 -0.81 19.28 5.36
N GLN A 169 -1.17 18.09 4.85
CA GLN A 169 -2.13 17.19 5.49
C GLN A 169 -1.58 16.58 6.79
N ILE A 170 -0.28 16.27 6.84
CA ILE A 170 0.39 15.79 8.05
C ILE A 170 0.41 16.90 9.10
N ASP A 171 0.83 18.10 8.73
CA ASP A 171 0.95 19.27 9.63
C ASP A 171 -0.42 19.74 10.15
N SER A 172 -1.45 19.67 9.31
CA SER A 172 -2.85 19.97 9.71
C SER A 172 -3.53 18.87 10.52
N ASN A 173 -2.77 17.83 10.91
CA ASN A 173 -3.29 16.72 11.71
C ASN A 173 -4.45 15.94 11.05
N SER A 174 -4.48 15.89 9.72
CA SER A 174 -5.58 15.26 8.96
C SER A 174 -5.59 13.73 9.03
N PHE A 175 -4.50 13.09 9.49
CA PHE A 175 -4.45 11.65 9.70
C PHE A 175 -4.91 11.29 11.11
N GLU A 176 -5.67 10.22 11.24
CA GLU A 176 -6.13 9.68 12.52
C GLU A 176 -4.96 9.09 13.35
N TYR A 177 -3.96 8.55 12.67
CA TYR A 177 -2.79 7.87 13.25
C TYR A 177 -1.51 8.70 13.12
N ASN A 178 -0.48 8.32 13.88
CA ASN A 178 0.83 8.94 13.80
C ASN A 178 1.52 8.62 12.47
N THR A 179 2.19 9.63 11.92
CA THR A 179 3.00 9.52 10.71
C THR A 179 4.41 10.00 11.00
N ASP A 180 5.43 9.29 10.50
CA ASP A 180 6.84 9.63 10.69
C ASP A 180 7.57 9.91 9.37
N GLY A 181 6.89 10.58 8.45
CA GLY A 181 7.42 10.98 7.15
C GLY A 181 6.57 10.55 5.97
N ILE A 182 7.19 10.37 4.82
CA ILE A 182 6.55 9.98 3.56
C ILE A 182 7.31 8.83 2.89
N ILE A 183 6.59 8.08 2.05
CA ILE A 183 7.13 6.94 1.28
C ILE A 183 6.89 7.20 -0.20
N PHE A 184 7.95 7.04 -1.00
CA PHE A 184 7.89 7.04 -2.46
C PHE A 184 7.89 5.61 -2.98
N THR A 185 6.95 5.30 -3.88
CA THR A 185 6.81 4.00 -4.53
C THR A 185 6.82 4.19 -6.04
N PRO A 186 7.61 3.41 -6.81
CA PRO A 186 7.60 3.52 -8.26
C PRO A 186 6.22 3.25 -8.84
N ALA A 187 5.82 4.05 -9.82
CA ALA A 187 4.52 3.95 -10.50
C ALA A 187 4.46 2.76 -11.47
N ASP A 188 5.58 2.44 -12.09
CA ASP A 188 5.72 1.56 -13.26
C ASP A 188 6.58 0.30 -13.01
N ALA A 189 6.83 -0.05 -11.76
CA ALA A 189 7.60 -1.23 -11.41
C ALA A 189 6.73 -2.34 -10.78
N PRO A 190 7.03 -3.61 -11.03
CA PRO A 190 6.46 -4.74 -10.30
C PRO A 190 6.90 -4.72 -8.84
N VAL A 191 6.19 -5.45 -7.98
CA VAL A 191 6.53 -5.55 -6.55
C VAL A 191 7.96 -6.06 -6.37
N GLY A 192 8.83 -5.21 -5.83
CA GLY A 192 10.24 -5.55 -5.56
C GLY A 192 11.12 -5.72 -6.79
N GLY A 193 10.59 -5.44 -7.99
CA GLY A 193 11.34 -5.44 -9.24
C GLY A 193 12.10 -4.14 -9.49
N GLU A 194 13.05 -4.18 -10.39
CA GLU A 194 13.87 -3.03 -10.79
C GLU A 194 13.47 -2.50 -12.17
N VAL A 195 12.87 -3.34 -13.01
CA VAL A 195 12.45 -3.02 -14.37
C VAL A 195 11.03 -3.53 -14.61
N GLY A 196 10.23 -2.78 -15.36
CA GLY A 196 8.88 -3.19 -15.75
C GLY A 196 8.88 -4.53 -16.50
N GLY A 197 7.97 -5.43 -16.10
CA GLY A 197 7.86 -6.77 -16.69
C GLY A 197 8.64 -7.87 -16.00
N GLU A 198 9.50 -7.57 -15.05
CA GLU A 198 10.13 -8.59 -14.21
C GLU A 198 9.12 -9.19 -13.23
N VAL A 199 9.10 -10.52 -13.18
CA VAL A 199 8.38 -11.22 -12.12
C VAL A 199 9.10 -10.93 -10.81
N ALA A 200 8.39 -10.42 -9.82
CA ALA A 200 8.93 -10.28 -8.47
C ALA A 200 9.41 -11.66 -7.99
N GLY A 201 10.72 -11.85 -7.93
CA GLY A 201 11.31 -13.06 -7.38
C GLY A 201 11.04 -13.18 -5.88
N PRO A 202 11.39 -14.32 -5.25
CA PRO A 202 11.30 -14.48 -3.82
C PRO A 202 12.13 -13.36 -3.16
N LYS A 203 11.48 -12.56 -2.32
CA LYS A 203 12.14 -11.46 -1.61
C LYS A 203 12.97 -12.01 -0.46
N ASN A 204 14.22 -12.30 -0.74
CA ASN A 204 15.21 -12.58 0.30
C ASN A 204 15.70 -11.28 0.99
N LYS A 205 15.24 -10.10 0.53
CA LYS A 205 15.64 -8.80 1.05
C LYS A 205 14.48 -8.12 1.76
N ILE A 206 14.77 -7.58 2.92
CA ILE A 206 13.83 -6.84 3.77
C ILE A 206 13.42 -5.50 3.13
N THR A 207 14.23 -4.96 2.21
CA THR A 207 14.01 -3.64 1.60
C THR A 207 13.97 -3.72 0.07
N TRP A 208 13.00 -3.01 -0.51
CA TRP A 208 12.94 -2.79 -1.95
C TRP A 208 13.81 -1.56 -2.32
N PRO A 209 14.84 -1.70 -3.16
CA PRO A 209 15.78 -0.60 -3.48
C PRO A 209 15.11 0.63 -4.10
N LEU A 210 14.05 0.44 -4.88
CA LEU A 210 13.31 1.52 -5.53
C LEU A 210 12.29 2.22 -4.64
N SER A 211 11.95 1.67 -3.47
CA SER A 211 11.06 2.33 -2.51
C SER A 211 11.87 3.21 -1.57
N PHE A 212 11.63 4.51 -1.60
CA PHE A 212 12.34 5.48 -0.76
C PHE A 212 11.48 5.93 0.41
N LYS A 213 12.12 6.03 1.57
CA LYS A 213 11.50 6.56 2.79
C LYS A 213 12.23 7.84 3.18
N TRP A 214 11.48 8.89 3.44
CA TRP A 214 11.95 10.14 4.01
C TRP A 214 11.29 10.35 5.37
N LYS A 215 12.11 10.63 6.38
CA LYS A 215 11.70 10.91 7.77
C LYS A 215 12.13 12.31 8.17
#